data_26856bb7380f01737b5df81377924704
#
_entry.id   26856bb7380f01737b5df81377924704
#
_cell.length_a   1.000
_cell.length_b   1.000
_cell.length_c   1.000
_cell.angle_alpha   90.00
_cell.angle_beta   90.00
_cell.angle_gamma   90.00
#
_symmetry.space_group_name_H-M   'P 1'
#
loop_
_entity.id
_entity.type
_entity.pdbx_description
1 polymer ?
#
loop_
_entity_poly.entity_id
_entity_poly.type
_entity_poly.pdbx_seq_one_letter_code
_entity_poly.pdbx_strand_id
1 'polypeptide(L)'
;MHILEIPSFFTPYGGEFCLEQAQALKAIGHEVRILSNVQIAMTIGLKGYFTLPCRRYEHERDGITVYQSFQRGVPKAVRWNMKRWVAIVCDMFDDYVARYGKPDILHAHCTKWAGYAAMIIGRKYGIPYVVTEHLPYEIYVQEFGPSPYNGWQIALLKETLKQAAMVITVSEELVD
;
A
#
# COMPACT_ATOMS: atom_id res chain seq x y z
N MET A 1 2.34 17.06 -11.78
CA MET A 1 1.84 15.69 -11.95
C MET A 1 0.86 15.39 -10.84
N HIS A 2 -0.14 14.57 -11.12
CA HIS A 2 -1.05 14.01 -10.12
C HIS A 2 -0.53 12.63 -9.69
N ILE A 3 -0.05 12.54 -8.46
CA ILE A 3 0.59 11.35 -7.88
C ILE A 3 -0.34 10.75 -6.83
N LEU A 4 -0.57 9.44 -6.89
CA LEU A 4 -1.33 8.71 -5.88
C LEU A 4 -0.40 7.75 -5.14
N GLU A 5 -0.18 8.03 -3.86
CA GLU A 5 0.59 7.17 -2.96
C GLU A 5 -0.30 6.04 -2.43
N ILE A 6 0.18 4.81 -2.52
CA ILE A 6 -0.52 3.61 -2.03
C ILE A 6 0.39 2.87 -1.07
N PRO A 7 0.27 3.09 0.25
CA PRO A 7 1.06 2.37 1.24
C PRO A 7 0.45 1.02 1.60
N SER A 8 1.30 0.00 1.82
CA SER A 8 0.88 -1.32 2.32
C SER A 8 0.47 -1.28 3.78
N PHE A 9 0.99 -0.32 4.54
CA PHE A 9 0.64 -0.02 5.92
C PHE A 9 0.72 1.49 6.15
N PHE A 10 -0.16 2.00 6.98
CA PHE A 10 -0.29 3.43 7.23
C PHE A 10 -0.77 3.67 8.66
N THR A 11 -0.74 4.92 9.08
CA THR A 11 -1.16 5.30 10.43
C THR A 11 -2.57 4.78 10.77
N PRO A 12 -2.79 4.34 12.00
CA PRO A 12 -1.96 4.50 13.21
C PRO A 12 -0.90 3.41 13.43
N TYR A 13 -0.61 2.56 12.45
CA TYR A 13 0.28 1.41 12.59
C TYR A 13 1.58 1.56 11.78
N GLY A 14 2.17 2.76 11.74
CA GLY A 14 3.37 3.10 10.99
C GLY A 14 3.06 3.76 9.64
N GLY A 15 4.08 3.88 8.77
CA GLY A 15 3.93 4.44 7.42
C GLY A 15 4.00 5.97 7.37
N GLU A 16 4.51 6.63 8.39
CA GLU A 16 4.74 8.08 8.44
C GLU A 16 5.62 8.56 7.28
N PHE A 17 6.59 7.75 6.86
CA PHE A 17 7.46 8.06 5.71
C PHE A 17 6.67 8.33 4.41
N CYS A 18 5.53 7.65 4.22
CA CYS A 18 4.66 7.89 3.06
C CYS A 18 4.05 9.30 3.11
N LEU A 19 3.69 9.78 4.30
CA LEU A 19 3.18 11.13 4.50
C LEU A 19 4.28 12.18 4.27
N GLU A 20 5.48 11.95 4.81
CA GLU A 20 6.65 12.83 4.62
C GLU A 20 7.02 12.94 3.14
N GLN A 21 7.02 11.82 2.42
CA GLN A 21 7.28 11.80 0.98
C GLN A 21 6.19 12.56 0.20
N ALA A 22 4.92 12.33 0.53
CA ALA A 22 3.81 13.04 -0.09
C ALA A 22 3.91 14.56 0.12
N GLN A 23 4.32 15.01 1.31
CA GLN A 23 4.57 16.42 1.62
C GLN A 23 5.73 16.99 0.80
N ALA A 24 6.85 16.26 0.70
CA ALA A 24 8.00 16.67 -0.09
C ALA A 24 7.65 16.81 -1.58
N LEU A 25 6.91 15.87 -2.15
CA LEU A 25 6.44 15.92 -3.52
C LEU A 25 5.46 17.09 -3.75
N LYS A 26 4.56 17.35 -2.80
CA LYS A 26 3.66 18.49 -2.84
C LYS A 26 4.42 19.82 -2.77
N ALA A 27 5.46 19.91 -1.94
CA ALA A 27 6.27 21.12 -1.79
C ALA A 27 7.00 21.52 -3.09
N ILE A 28 7.32 20.57 -3.96
CA ILE A 28 7.91 20.82 -5.28
C ILE A 28 6.87 20.95 -6.40
N GLY A 29 5.59 21.12 -6.05
CA GLY A 29 4.53 21.51 -6.97
C GLY A 29 3.72 20.36 -7.58
N HIS A 30 3.80 19.14 -7.02
CA HIS A 30 2.94 18.04 -7.47
C HIS A 30 1.59 18.04 -6.70
N GLU A 31 0.55 17.55 -7.35
CA GLU A 31 -0.70 17.19 -6.70
C GLU A 31 -0.55 15.78 -6.14
N VAL A 32 -0.59 15.65 -4.82
CA VAL A 32 -0.35 14.34 -4.15
C VAL A 32 -1.48 14.02 -3.20
N ARG A 33 -1.95 12.79 -3.26
CA ARG A 33 -2.92 12.21 -2.33
C ARG A 33 -2.49 10.82 -1.91
N ILE A 34 -3.05 10.34 -0.81
CA ILE A 34 -2.78 9.00 -0.28
C ILE A 34 -4.07 8.18 -0.31
N LEU A 35 -3.99 6.96 -0.84
CA LEU A 35 -5.05 5.98 -0.78
C LEU A 35 -4.57 4.79 0.07
N SER A 36 -5.15 4.61 1.25
CA SER A 36 -4.69 3.65 2.24
C SER A 36 -5.79 2.70 2.69
N ASN A 37 -5.47 1.42 2.77
CA ASN A 37 -6.32 0.42 3.41
C ASN A 37 -5.57 -0.24 4.57
N VAL A 38 -5.93 0.06 5.80
CA VAL A 38 -5.25 -0.43 7.00
C VAL A 38 -5.86 -1.73 7.47
N GLN A 39 -5.03 -2.77 7.62
CA GLN A 39 -5.49 -4.03 8.18
C GLN A 39 -5.38 -4.04 9.71
N ILE A 40 -6.52 -4.15 10.38
CA ILE A 40 -6.60 -4.31 11.82
C ILE A 40 -6.26 -5.76 12.16
N ALA A 41 -5.15 -5.98 12.86
CA ALA A 41 -4.72 -7.29 13.31
C ALA A 41 -5.27 -7.61 14.72
N MET A 42 -5.46 -8.88 15.03
CA MET A 42 -5.89 -9.29 16.39
C MET A 42 -4.84 -8.97 17.48
N THR A 43 -3.60 -8.71 17.08
CA THR A 43 -2.51 -8.32 17.99
C THR A 43 -2.78 -7.01 18.74
N ILE A 44 -3.71 -6.17 18.26
CA ILE A 44 -4.16 -4.96 18.97
C ILE A 44 -5.05 -5.26 20.20
N GLY A 45 -5.34 -6.53 20.45
CA GLY A 45 -6.24 -7.00 21.49
C GLY A 45 -7.67 -7.20 20.99
N LEU A 46 -8.40 -8.15 21.60
CA LEU A 46 -9.75 -8.54 21.19
C LEU A 46 -10.72 -7.36 21.19
N LYS A 47 -10.69 -6.53 22.23
CA LYS A 47 -11.58 -5.36 22.32
C LYS A 47 -11.36 -4.43 21.13
N GLY A 48 -10.13 -4.01 20.85
CA GLY A 48 -9.81 -3.14 19.71
C GLY A 48 -10.19 -3.80 18.39
N TYR A 49 -9.87 -5.07 18.21
CA TYR A 49 -10.19 -5.80 16.98
C TYR A 49 -11.69 -5.79 16.65
N PHE A 50 -12.57 -5.95 17.65
CA PHE A 50 -14.02 -5.99 17.41
C PHE A 50 -14.68 -4.62 17.43
N THR A 51 -14.13 -3.63 18.13
CA THR A 51 -14.78 -2.31 18.31
C THR A 51 -14.34 -1.27 17.29
N LEU A 52 -13.13 -1.39 16.70
CA LEU A 52 -12.68 -0.46 15.69
C LEU A 52 -13.57 -0.53 14.43
N PRO A 53 -14.07 0.60 13.95
CA PRO A 53 -14.95 0.61 12.80
C PRO A 53 -14.18 0.28 11.51
N CYS A 54 -14.73 -0.64 10.70
CA CYS A 54 -14.28 -0.86 9.33
C CYS A 54 -15.10 0.06 8.41
N ARG A 55 -14.60 1.24 8.14
CA ARG A 55 -15.25 2.25 7.30
C ARG A 55 -14.24 2.91 6.38
N ARG A 56 -14.74 3.48 5.29
CA ARG A 56 -14.00 4.38 4.41
C ARG A 56 -14.29 5.81 4.81
N TYR A 57 -13.30 6.64 4.81
CA TYR A 57 -13.44 8.08 5.05
C TYR A 57 -12.28 8.83 4.42
N GLU A 58 -12.51 10.08 4.18
CA GLU A 58 -11.50 11.03 3.70
C GLU A 58 -11.21 12.04 4.80
N HIS A 59 -9.97 12.36 4.94
CA HIS A 59 -9.51 13.37 5.90
C HIS A 59 -8.25 14.04 5.37
N GLU A 60 -7.95 15.20 5.91
CA GLU A 60 -6.69 15.89 5.68
C GLU A 60 -5.73 15.59 6.84
N ARG A 61 -4.49 15.26 6.51
CA ARG A 61 -3.41 15.07 7.47
C ARG A 61 -2.17 15.82 6.98
N ASP A 62 -1.75 16.80 7.77
CA ASP A 62 -0.57 17.61 7.50
C ASP A 62 -0.53 18.19 6.07
N GLY A 63 -1.69 18.64 5.60
CA GLY A 63 -1.86 19.23 4.28
C GLY A 63 -1.97 18.21 3.14
N ILE A 64 -2.05 16.91 3.42
CA ILE A 64 -2.25 15.85 2.42
C ILE A 64 -3.64 15.24 2.59
N THR A 65 -4.38 15.16 1.49
CA THR A 65 -5.67 14.45 1.46
C THR A 65 -5.43 12.95 1.49
N VAL A 66 -6.01 12.27 2.48
CA VAL A 66 -5.90 10.83 2.68
C VAL A 66 -7.28 10.20 2.55
N TYR A 67 -7.44 9.34 1.57
CA TYR A 67 -8.61 8.47 1.45
C TYR A 67 -8.29 7.12 2.09
N GLN A 68 -8.87 6.87 3.27
CA GLN A 68 -8.49 5.75 4.13
C GLN A 68 -9.65 4.79 4.40
N SER A 69 -9.32 3.52 4.48
CA SER A 69 -10.24 2.48 4.95
C SER A 69 -9.57 1.56 5.96
N PHE A 70 -10.39 0.82 6.70
CA PHE A 70 -9.95 -0.21 7.63
C PHE A 70 -10.63 -1.54 7.33
N GLN A 71 -9.86 -2.62 7.42
CA GLN A 71 -10.39 -3.98 7.35
C GLN A 71 -9.85 -4.82 8.51
N ARG A 72 -10.65 -5.79 8.97
CA ARG A 72 -10.18 -6.79 9.95
C ARG A 72 -9.43 -7.89 9.22
N GLY A 73 -8.22 -8.18 9.66
CA GLY A 73 -7.46 -9.34 9.21
C GLY A 73 -7.94 -10.61 9.90
N VAL A 74 -8.13 -11.68 9.14
CA VAL A 74 -8.42 -13.01 9.69
C VAL A 74 -7.10 -13.70 10.02
N PRO A 75 -6.89 -14.16 11.27
CA PRO A 75 -5.65 -14.83 11.66
C PRO A 75 -5.32 -16.02 10.75
N LYS A 76 -4.05 -16.18 10.41
CA LYS A 76 -3.52 -17.26 9.55
C LYS A 76 -4.06 -17.31 8.10
N ALA A 77 -5.04 -16.49 7.74
CA ALA A 77 -5.63 -16.45 6.39
C ALA A 77 -4.91 -15.45 5.47
N VAL A 78 -3.57 -15.51 5.36
CA VAL A 78 -2.73 -14.53 4.68
C VAL A 78 -3.17 -14.27 3.24
N ARG A 79 -3.40 -15.33 2.45
CA ARG A 79 -3.82 -15.21 1.06
C ARG A 79 -5.20 -14.56 0.91
N TRP A 80 -6.12 -14.89 1.79
CA TRP A 80 -7.46 -14.31 1.79
C TRP A 80 -7.42 -12.82 2.19
N ASN A 81 -6.67 -12.51 3.25
CA ASN A 81 -6.47 -11.13 3.70
C ASN A 81 -5.88 -10.24 2.60
N MET A 82 -4.86 -10.74 1.91
CA MET A 82 -4.23 -10.02 0.80
C MET A 82 -5.21 -9.80 -0.35
N LYS A 83 -5.90 -10.83 -0.80
CA LYS A 83 -6.88 -10.69 -1.89
C LYS A 83 -7.97 -9.68 -1.55
N ARG A 84 -8.47 -9.73 -0.31
CA ARG A 84 -9.47 -8.77 0.17
C ARG A 84 -8.90 -7.37 0.26
N TRP A 85 -7.68 -7.22 0.77
CA TRP A 85 -7.00 -5.93 0.85
C TRP A 85 -6.87 -5.28 -0.53
N VAL A 86 -6.38 -6.03 -1.50
CA VAL A 86 -6.22 -5.58 -2.89
C VAL A 86 -7.58 -5.23 -3.52
N ALA A 87 -8.59 -6.06 -3.32
CA ALA A 87 -9.94 -5.80 -3.84
C ALA A 87 -10.51 -4.49 -3.29
N ILE A 88 -10.33 -4.22 -1.98
CA ILE A 88 -10.76 -2.97 -1.34
C ILE A 88 -10.01 -1.77 -1.93
N VAL A 89 -8.69 -1.86 -2.12
CA VAL A 89 -7.89 -0.78 -2.71
C VAL A 89 -8.31 -0.51 -4.15
N CYS A 90 -8.55 -1.54 -4.94
CA CYS A 90 -9.04 -1.38 -6.32
C CYS A 90 -10.42 -0.70 -6.38
N ASP A 91 -11.33 -1.10 -5.51
CA ASP A 91 -12.67 -0.51 -5.41
C ASP A 91 -12.62 0.96 -4.92
N MET A 92 -11.75 1.24 -3.93
CA MET A 92 -11.48 2.62 -3.50
C MET A 92 -10.86 3.46 -4.62
N PHE A 93 -10.03 2.86 -5.46
CA PHE A 93 -9.43 3.55 -6.60
C PHE A 93 -10.49 3.90 -7.67
N ASP A 94 -11.45 3.02 -7.92
CA ASP A 94 -12.57 3.32 -8.84
C ASP A 94 -13.35 4.56 -8.34
N ASP A 95 -13.65 4.61 -7.03
CA ASP A 95 -14.27 5.80 -6.39
C ASP A 95 -13.36 7.04 -6.47
N TYR A 96 -12.05 6.85 -6.27
CA TYR A 96 -11.07 7.92 -6.34
C TYR A 96 -11.04 8.58 -7.72
N VAL A 97 -10.98 7.78 -8.78
CA VAL A 97 -10.98 8.28 -10.17
C VAL A 97 -12.25 9.07 -10.48
N ALA A 98 -13.39 8.63 -9.98
CA ALA A 98 -14.67 9.32 -10.15
C ALA A 98 -14.68 10.72 -9.50
N ARG A 99 -13.92 10.91 -8.41
CA ARG A 99 -13.87 12.18 -7.65
C ARG A 99 -12.78 13.12 -8.14
N TYR A 100 -11.59 12.59 -8.39
CA TYR A 100 -10.36 13.37 -8.59
C TYR A 100 -9.74 13.22 -9.97
N GLY A 101 -10.32 12.36 -10.80
CA GLY A 101 -9.70 12.00 -12.07
C GLY A 101 -8.58 10.96 -11.91
N LYS A 102 -8.07 10.55 -13.06
CA LYS A 102 -7.02 9.56 -13.16
C LYS A 102 -5.66 10.17 -12.78
N PRO A 103 -4.90 9.60 -11.84
CA PRO A 103 -3.55 10.06 -11.55
C PRO A 103 -2.61 9.77 -12.73
N ASP A 104 -1.54 10.55 -12.83
CA ASP A 104 -0.48 10.35 -13.81
C ASP A 104 0.40 9.16 -13.49
N ILE A 105 0.57 8.86 -12.18
CA ILE A 105 1.40 7.79 -11.67
C ILE A 105 0.86 7.26 -10.35
N LEU A 106 1.03 5.95 -10.13
CA LEU A 106 0.81 5.30 -8.85
C LEU A 106 2.16 5.07 -8.18
N HIS A 107 2.27 5.42 -6.92
CA HIS A 107 3.46 5.14 -6.14
C HIS A 107 3.13 4.20 -4.98
N ALA A 108 3.58 2.96 -5.10
CA ALA A 108 3.34 1.94 -4.09
C ALA A 108 4.49 1.86 -3.10
N HIS A 109 4.18 1.85 -1.80
CA HIS A 109 5.15 1.60 -0.75
C HIS A 109 5.06 0.15 -0.29
N CYS A 110 6.14 -0.57 -0.49
CA CYS A 110 6.33 -2.01 -0.44
C CYS A 110 5.68 -2.77 -1.60
N THR A 111 6.43 -3.72 -2.13
CA THR A 111 5.98 -4.60 -3.22
C THR A 111 4.79 -5.44 -2.80
N LYS A 112 4.84 -5.97 -1.57
CA LYS A 112 3.77 -6.77 -0.99
C LYS A 112 2.53 -5.90 -0.76
N TRP A 113 1.40 -6.33 -1.33
CA TRP A 113 0.08 -5.76 -1.29
C TRP A 113 -0.08 -4.46 -2.09
N ALA A 114 0.57 -3.37 -1.71
CA ALA A 114 0.44 -2.08 -2.41
C ALA A 114 0.99 -2.16 -3.85
N GLY A 115 2.18 -2.69 -4.03
CA GLY A 115 2.75 -2.89 -5.37
C GLY A 115 1.86 -3.79 -6.24
N TYR A 116 1.35 -4.87 -5.68
CA TYR A 116 0.43 -5.76 -6.40
C TYR A 116 -0.90 -5.07 -6.75
N ALA A 117 -1.46 -4.27 -5.84
CA ALA A 117 -2.65 -3.48 -6.14
C ALA A 117 -2.37 -2.44 -7.24
N ALA A 118 -1.23 -1.73 -7.15
CA ALA A 118 -0.80 -0.77 -8.16
C ALA A 118 -0.62 -1.41 -9.54
N MET A 119 -0.06 -2.63 -9.62
CA MET A 119 0.03 -3.39 -10.87
C MET A 119 -1.35 -3.69 -11.46
N ILE A 120 -2.31 -4.14 -10.66
CA ILE A 120 -3.67 -4.43 -11.13
C ILE A 120 -4.35 -3.15 -11.64
N ILE A 121 -4.27 -2.07 -10.86
CA ILE A 121 -4.84 -0.77 -11.21
C ILE A 121 -4.16 -0.21 -12.46
N GLY A 122 -2.83 -0.26 -12.51
CA GLY A 122 -2.04 0.22 -13.64
C GLY A 122 -2.43 -0.48 -14.95
N ARG A 123 -2.59 -1.81 -14.91
CA ARG A 123 -3.08 -2.59 -16.06
C ARG A 123 -4.51 -2.20 -16.49
N LYS A 124 -5.42 -2.01 -15.52
CA LYS A 124 -6.82 -1.66 -15.78
C LYS A 124 -6.98 -0.28 -16.40
N TYR A 125 -6.21 0.69 -15.93
CA TYR A 125 -6.37 2.10 -16.26
C TYR A 125 -5.30 2.67 -17.20
N GLY A 126 -4.27 1.88 -17.54
CA GLY A 126 -3.14 2.34 -18.34
C GLY A 126 -2.30 3.39 -17.61
N ILE A 127 -2.08 3.21 -16.30
CA ILE A 127 -1.31 4.12 -15.45
C ILE A 127 0.02 3.45 -15.10
N PRO A 128 1.17 4.12 -15.31
CA PRO A 128 2.44 3.61 -14.84
C PRO A 128 2.48 3.58 -13.30
N TYR A 129 3.21 2.63 -12.74
CA TYR A 129 3.43 2.59 -11.30
C TYR A 129 4.91 2.40 -10.96
N VAL A 130 5.30 2.98 -9.84
CA VAL A 130 6.60 2.79 -9.21
C VAL A 130 6.43 2.11 -7.85
N VAL A 131 7.46 1.41 -7.41
CA VAL A 131 7.47 0.72 -6.11
C VAL A 131 8.67 1.20 -5.32
N THR A 132 8.46 1.71 -4.11
CA THR A 132 9.53 1.89 -3.13
C THR A 132 9.50 0.72 -2.14
N GLU A 133 10.61 -0.04 -2.07
CA GLU A 133 10.75 -1.13 -1.10
C GLU A 133 11.49 -0.62 0.14
N HIS A 134 10.91 -0.91 1.30
CA HIS A 134 11.37 -0.38 2.59
C HIS A 134 11.99 -1.43 3.52
N LEU A 135 11.67 -2.71 3.32
CA LEU A 135 12.04 -3.76 4.26
C LEU A 135 12.87 -4.84 3.57
N PRO A 136 14.08 -5.14 4.06
CA PRO A 136 14.85 -6.26 3.60
C PRO A 136 14.16 -7.59 3.96
N TYR A 137 14.48 -8.63 3.22
CA TYR A 137 13.90 -9.97 3.40
C TYR A 137 14.10 -10.51 4.83
N GLU A 138 15.22 -10.20 5.44
CA GLU A 138 15.59 -10.60 6.79
C GLU A 138 14.60 -10.09 7.85
N ILE A 139 14.09 -8.88 7.70
CA ILE A 139 13.05 -8.33 8.57
C ILE A 139 11.76 -9.12 8.42
N TYR A 140 11.39 -9.48 7.20
CA TYR A 140 10.24 -10.35 6.98
C TYR A 140 10.41 -11.74 7.61
N VAL A 141 11.62 -12.31 7.56
CA VAL A 141 11.94 -13.59 8.22
C VAL A 141 11.84 -13.48 9.75
N GLN A 142 12.31 -12.37 10.32
CA GLN A 142 12.21 -12.13 11.77
C GLN A 142 10.75 -12.00 12.22
N GLU A 143 9.92 -11.29 11.45
CA GLU A 143 8.54 -11.03 11.84
C GLU A 143 7.60 -12.22 11.56
N PHE A 144 7.82 -12.94 10.47
CA PHE A 144 6.87 -13.94 9.97
C PHE A 144 7.42 -15.36 9.94
N GLY A 145 8.67 -15.57 10.35
CA GLY A 145 9.35 -16.86 10.38
C GLY A 145 10.17 -17.18 9.12
N PRO A 146 10.85 -18.30 9.09
CA PRO A 146 11.89 -18.62 8.09
C PRO A 146 11.37 -18.81 6.66
N SER A 147 10.08 -18.84 6.47
CA SER A 147 9.47 -18.93 5.14
C SER A 147 8.25 -17.97 5.06
N PRO A 148 8.47 -16.65 5.14
CA PRO A 148 7.40 -15.67 5.17
C PRO A 148 6.63 -15.61 3.83
N TYR A 149 7.26 -16.10 2.76
CA TYR A 149 6.66 -16.17 1.43
C TYR A 149 6.62 -17.61 0.94
N ASN A 150 5.47 -18.04 0.49
CA ASN A 150 5.33 -19.29 -0.25
C ASN A 150 5.48 -19.03 -1.77
N GLY A 151 5.54 -20.11 -2.57
CA GLY A 151 5.78 -20.00 -4.01
C GLY A 151 4.84 -19.06 -4.76
N TRP A 152 3.55 -18.96 -4.35
CA TRP A 152 2.60 -18.07 -4.99
C TRP A 152 2.87 -16.60 -4.66
N GLN A 153 3.33 -16.28 -3.44
CA GLN A 153 3.71 -14.92 -3.05
C GLN A 153 4.96 -14.48 -3.79
N ILE A 154 5.97 -15.34 -3.85
CA ILE A 154 7.21 -15.05 -4.58
C ILE A 154 6.94 -14.78 -6.06
N ALA A 155 6.13 -15.61 -6.71
CA ALA A 155 5.76 -15.42 -8.11
C ALA A 155 5.04 -14.07 -8.32
N LEU A 156 4.13 -13.73 -7.41
CA LEU A 156 3.37 -12.48 -7.46
C LEU A 156 4.26 -11.24 -7.25
N LEU A 157 5.19 -11.29 -6.29
CA LEU A 157 6.12 -10.20 -6.04
C LEU A 157 7.06 -9.99 -7.24
N LYS A 158 7.61 -11.06 -7.79
CA LYS A 158 8.46 -11.01 -9.00
C LYS A 158 7.71 -10.39 -10.19
N GLU A 159 6.48 -10.77 -10.43
CA GLU A 159 5.65 -10.20 -11.49
C GLU A 159 5.36 -8.72 -11.27
N THR A 160 5.10 -8.33 -10.02
CA THR A 160 4.87 -6.94 -9.64
C THR A 160 6.11 -6.08 -9.91
N LEU A 161 7.28 -6.52 -9.47
CA LEU A 161 8.52 -5.78 -9.70
C LEU A 161 8.90 -5.70 -11.18
N LYS A 162 8.71 -6.79 -11.92
CA LYS A 162 9.02 -6.84 -13.36
C LYS A 162 8.21 -5.85 -14.19
N GLN A 163 6.99 -5.54 -13.79
CA GLN A 163 6.09 -4.64 -14.52
C GLN A 163 6.11 -3.20 -14.01
N ALA A 164 6.75 -2.94 -12.89
CA ALA A 164 6.92 -1.60 -12.38
C ALA A 164 7.74 -0.76 -13.38
N ALA A 165 7.34 0.50 -13.58
CA ALA A 165 8.11 1.44 -14.38
C ALA A 165 9.46 1.77 -13.73
N MET A 166 9.51 1.70 -12.39
CA MET A 166 10.72 1.87 -11.59
C MET A 166 10.56 1.17 -10.24
N VAL A 167 11.65 0.63 -9.74
CA VAL A 167 11.78 0.13 -8.37
C VAL A 167 12.82 1.00 -7.66
N ILE A 168 12.44 1.51 -6.50
CA ILE A 168 13.27 2.37 -5.65
C ILE A 168 13.57 1.59 -4.39
N THR A 169 14.83 1.50 -4.00
CA THR A 169 15.28 0.91 -2.75
C THR A 169 15.73 2.01 -1.80
N VAL A 170 15.38 1.89 -0.53
CA VAL A 170 15.76 2.89 0.50
C VAL A 170 17.16 2.68 1.04
N SER A 171 17.79 1.54 0.73
CA SER A 171 19.21 1.25 1.05
C SER A 171 19.83 0.36 -0.03
N GLU A 172 21.16 0.35 -0.10
CA GLU A 172 21.91 -0.52 -1.03
C GLU A 172 21.71 -2.01 -0.72
N GLU A 173 21.46 -2.37 0.53
CA GLU A 173 21.20 -3.74 0.99
C GLU A 173 19.92 -4.36 0.39
N LEU A 174 19.07 -3.55 -0.25
CA LEU A 174 17.84 -4.01 -0.90
C LEU A 174 18.02 -4.26 -2.41
N VAL A 175 19.22 -4.10 -2.94
CA VAL A 175 19.51 -4.21 -4.39
C VAL A 175 19.84 -5.65 -4.79
N ASP A 176 20.26 -6.52 -3.87
CA ASP A 176 20.55 -7.95 -4.06
C ASP A 176 19.27 -8.85 -3.95
#